data_c64a45243dd558be4c06703e41d19f07
#
_entry.id   c64a45243dd558be4c06703e41d19f07
#
_cell.length_a   1.000
_cell.length_b   1.000
_cell.length_c   1.000
_cell.angle_alpha   90.00
_cell.angle_beta   90.00
_cell.angle_gamma   90.00
#
_symmetry.space_group_name_H-M   'P 1'
#
loop_
_entity.id
_entity.type
_entity.pdbx_description
1 polymer ?
#
loop_
_entity_poly.entity_id
_entity_poly.type
_entity_poly.pdbx_seq_one_letter_code
_entity_poly.pdbx_strand_id
1 'polypeptide(L)'
;LLLVSFFIGCSVLIVNLRDNLIYFYSPTEILMKEKGLNKKSRIGGLVEDSSIKRKLVSEGDKEVEEINFRITDLENTVEIKYIGILPDLFKEGQGVIVEGFFIKDENIFNAKKVLAKHDENYIPPEVKNLLKEH
;
A
#
# COMPACT_ATOMS: atom_id res chain seq x y z
N LEU A 1 29.98 27.36 20.10
CA LEU A 1 30.28 26.83 18.75
C LEU A 1 29.89 25.38 18.59
N LEU A 2 30.23 24.50 19.55
CA LEU A 2 29.89 23.09 19.50
C LEU A 2 28.38 22.85 19.59
N LEU A 3 27.68 23.60 20.42
CA LEU A 3 26.22 23.52 20.58
C LEU A 3 25.49 23.91 19.29
N VAL A 4 25.93 24.99 18.67
CA VAL A 4 25.34 25.50 17.42
C VAL A 4 25.53 24.46 16.29
N SER A 5 26.74 23.90 16.20
CA SER A 5 27.06 22.85 15.22
C SER A 5 26.19 21.60 15.44
N PHE A 6 25.96 21.22 16.70
CA PHE A 6 25.10 20.09 17.04
C PHE A 6 23.64 20.33 16.65
N PHE A 7 23.11 21.52 16.92
CA PHE A 7 21.74 21.88 16.53
C PHE A 7 21.55 21.89 15.01
N ILE A 8 22.54 22.40 14.28
CA ILE A 8 22.50 22.39 12.80
C ILE A 8 22.49 20.95 12.29
N GLY A 9 23.36 20.10 12.81
CA GLY A 9 23.41 18.69 12.44
C GLY A 9 22.10 17.96 12.70
N CYS A 10 21.49 18.17 13.87
CA CYS A 10 20.21 17.58 14.21
C CYS A 10 19.08 18.08 13.30
N SER A 11 19.08 19.38 12.97
CA SER A 11 18.08 19.95 12.07
C SER A 11 18.15 19.33 10.67
N VAL A 12 19.37 19.16 10.15
CA VAL A 12 19.58 18.54 8.84
C VAL A 12 19.10 17.09 8.85
N LEU A 13 19.39 16.34 9.92
CA LEU A 13 18.94 14.95 10.06
C LEU A 13 17.41 14.87 10.09
N ILE A 14 16.76 15.73 10.85
CA ILE A 14 15.30 15.74 10.97
C ILE A 14 14.64 16.04 9.62
N VAL A 15 15.15 17.02 8.90
CA VAL A 15 14.61 17.36 7.56
C VAL A 15 14.77 16.20 6.59
N ASN A 16 15.95 15.59 6.56
CA ASN A 16 16.20 14.44 5.69
C ASN A 16 15.32 13.23 6.03
N LEU A 17 15.11 12.98 7.32
CA LEU A 17 14.24 11.88 7.76
C LEU A 17 12.79 12.13 7.34
N ARG A 18 12.31 13.36 7.42
CA ARG A 18 10.94 13.69 7.00
C ARG A 18 10.70 13.44 5.51
N ASP A 19 11.67 13.77 4.69
CA ASP A 19 11.54 13.60 3.24
C ASP A 19 11.60 12.14 2.82
N ASN A 20 12.19 11.27 3.65
CA ASN A 20 12.32 9.84 3.37
C ASN A 20 11.26 8.97 4.05
N LEU A 21 10.39 9.57 4.87
CA LEU A 21 9.32 8.83 5.55
C LEU A 21 8.18 8.53 4.58
N ILE A 22 7.80 7.25 4.50
CA ILE A 22 6.64 6.81 3.76
C ILE A 22 5.50 6.66 4.75
N TYR A 23 4.43 7.43 4.56
CA TYR A 23 3.27 7.38 5.44
C TYR A 23 2.40 6.16 5.13
N PHE A 24 1.88 5.55 6.18
CA PHE A 24 1.00 4.39 6.09
C PHE A 24 -0.42 4.79 6.46
N TYR A 25 -1.38 4.47 5.58
CA TYR A 25 -2.78 4.83 5.78
C TYR A 25 -3.69 3.61 5.63
N SER A 26 -4.83 3.64 6.31
CA SER A 26 -5.95 2.75 6.00
C SER A 26 -6.77 3.35 4.84
N PRO A 27 -7.61 2.56 4.16
CA PRO A 27 -8.54 3.12 3.17
C PRO A 27 -9.39 4.27 3.71
N THR A 28 -9.90 4.15 4.93
CA THR A 28 -10.68 5.22 5.56
C THR A 28 -9.85 6.49 5.72
N GLU A 29 -8.62 6.37 6.23
CA GLU A 29 -7.76 7.53 6.46
C GLU A 29 -7.40 8.26 5.16
N ILE A 30 -7.08 7.52 4.10
CA ILE A 30 -6.66 8.15 2.85
C ILE A 30 -7.82 8.87 2.17
N LEU A 31 -9.04 8.34 2.28
CA LEU A 31 -10.23 8.98 1.73
C LEU A 31 -10.60 10.27 2.47
N MET A 32 -10.23 10.37 3.74
CA MET A 32 -10.48 11.55 4.56
C MET A 32 -9.50 12.70 4.31
N LYS A 33 -8.41 12.46 3.61
CA LYS A 33 -7.43 13.49 3.30
C LYS A 33 -8.03 14.50 2.31
N GLU A 34 -8.06 15.76 2.69
CA GLU A 34 -8.63 16.83 1.86
C GLU A 34 -7.77 17.15 0.64
N LYS A 35 -6.48 16.99 0.77
CA LYS A 35 -5.55 17.27 -0.31
C LYS A 35 -4.97 15.98 -0.85
N GLY A 36 -4.86 15.90 -2.17
CA GLY A 36 -4.18 14.79 -2.80
C GLY A 36 -2.78 14.63 -2.25
N LEU A 37 -2.37 13.40 -2.03
CA LEU A 37 -1.06 13.10 -1.50
C LEU A 37 -0.06 13.11 -2.64
N ASN A 38 0.73 14.18 -2.74
CA ASN A 38 1.80 14.29 -3.73
C ASN A 38 3.01 13.43 -3.37
N LYS A 39 2.99 12.82 -2.19
CA LYS A 39 4.08 11.97 -1.72
C LYS A 39 3.69 10.51 -1.79
N LYS A 40 4.69 9.67 -2.02
CA LYS A 40 4.52 8.23 -1.99
C LYS A 40 4.00 7.78 -0.63
N SER A 41 2.95 6.97 -0.64
CA SER A 41 2.28 6.49 0.56
C SER A 41 2.03 5.00 0.47
N ARG A 42 1.75 4.38 1.61
CA ARG A 42 1.36 2.98 1.68
C ARG A 42 -0.05 2.87 2.20
N ILE A 43 -0.83 1.97 1.60
CA ILE A 43 -2.15 1.61 2.10
C ILE A 43 -2.15 0.13 2.42
N GLY A 44 -2.67 -0.22 3.59
CA GLY A 44 -2.87 -1.61 3.97
C GLY A 44 -4.33 -1.92 4.14
N GLY A 45 -4.74 -3.10 3.74
CA GLY A 45 -6.12 -3.56 3.88
C GLY A 45 -6.30 -4.95 3.29
N LEU A 46 -7.55 -5.34 3.17
CA LEU A 46 -7.93 -6.62 2.59
C LEU A 46 -8.37 -6.45 1.15
N VAL A 47 -7.96 -7.38 0.28
CA VAL A 47 -8.43 -7.39 -1.10
C VAL A 47 -9.90 -7.82 -1.10
N GLU A 48 -10.77 -6.95 -1.61
CA GLU A 48 -12.21 -7.21 -1.68
C GLU A 48 -12.53 -8.33 -2.66
N ASP A 49 -13.45 -9.21 -2.27
CA ASP A 49 -13.85 -10.34 -3.11
C ASP A 49 -14.45 -9.86 -4.44
N SER A 50 -14.14 -10.58 -5.51
CA SER A 50 -14.63 -10.31 -6.86
C SER A 50 -14.22 -8.93 -7.42
N SER A 51 -13.21 -8.29 -6.82
CA SER A 51 -12.74 -6.99 -7.27
C SER A 51 -11.59 -7.05 -8.27
N ILE A 52 -10.89 -8.16 -8.35
CA ILE A 52 -9.69 -8.27 -9.18
C ILE A 52 -10.07 -8.36 -10.66
N LYS A 53 -9.59 -7.39 -11.43
CA LYS A 53 -9.78 -7.33 -12.89
C LYS A 53 -8.42 -7.17 -13.55
N ARG A 54 -8.18 -7.95 -14.58
CA ARG A 54 -6.92 -7.93 -15.33
C ARG A 54 -7.19 -7.60 -16.77
N LYS A 55 -6.37 -6.75 -17.37
CA LYS A 55 -6.43 -6.45 -18.80
C LYS A 55 -5.04 -6.17 -19.32
N LEU A 56 -4.83 -6.44 -20.61
CA LEU A 56 -3.59 -6.10 -21.28
C LEU A 56 -3.68 -4.67 -21.81
N VAL A 57 -2.68 -3.88 -21.54
CA VAL A 57 -2.57 -2.52 -22.04
C VAL A 57 -1.22 -2.37 -22.76
N SER A 58 -1.19 -1.50 -23.75
CA SER A 58 0.04 -1.22 -24.47
C SER A 58 0.81 -0.10 -23.79
N GLU A 59 2.06 -0.35 -23.47
CA GLU A 59 2.97 0.67 -22.94
C GLU A 59 4.17 0.75 -23.87
N GLY A 60 4.13 1.71 -24.80
CA GLY A 60 5.12 1.80 -25.86
C GLY A 60 5.00 0.58 -26.80
N ASP A 61 6.11 -0.13 -27.02
CA ASP A 61 6.17 -1.30 -27.87
C ASP A 61 5.87 -2.62 -27.13
N LYS A 62 5.57 -2.53 -25.82
CA LYS A 62 5.33 -3.70 -24.99
C LYS A 62 3.89 -3.76 -24.50
N GLU A 63 3.36 -4.98 -24.41
CA GLU A 63 2.10 -5.23 -23.76
C GLU A 63 2.38 -5.54 -22.29
N VAL A 64 1.70 -4.83 -21.39
CA VAL A 64 1.81 -5.04 -19.95
C VAL A 64 0.44 -5.33 -19.36
N GLU A 65 0.42 -6.04 -18.26
CA GLU A 65 -0.83 -6.36 -17.57
C GLU A 65 -1.17 -5.26 -16.58
N GLU A 66 -2.36 -4.68 -16.74
CA GLU A 66 -2.92 -3.73 -15.79
C GLU A 66 -3.91 -4.46 -14.90
N ILE A 67 -3.71 -4.36 -13.60
CA ILE A 67 -4.53 -5.06 -12.63
C ILE A 67 -5.24 -4.01 -11.77
N ASN A 68 -6.56 -4.12 -11.72
CA ASN A 68 -7.40 -3.26 -10.88
C ASN A 68 -8.06 -4.12 -9.82
N PHE A 69 -8.03 -3.65 -8.58
CA PHE A 69 -8.67 -4.33 -7.46
C PHE A 69 -9.02 -3.31 -6.38
N ARG A 70 -9.82 -3.72 -5.43
CA ARG A 70 -10.20 -2.84 -4.32
C ARG A 70 -9.66 -3.38 -3.01
N ILE A 71 -9.19 -2.44 -2.19
CA ILE A 71 -8.72 -2.73 -0.83
C ILE A 71 -9.70 -2.09 0.15
N THR A 72 -10.09 -2.85 1.15
CA THR A 72 -11.03 -2.39 2.17
C THR A 72 -10.46 -2.57 3.58
N ASP A 73 -10.86 -1.67 4.48
CA ASP A 73 -10.64 -1.81 5.92
C ASP A 73 -11.94 -2.21 6.65
N LEU A 74 -12.95 -2.70 5.90
CA LEU A 74 -14.29 -3.04 6.32
C LEU A 74 -15.21 -1.84 6.56
N GLU A 75 -14.67 -0.63 6.58
CA GLU A 75 -15.46 0.61 6.66
C GLU A 75 -15.54 1.31 5.30
N ASN A 76 -14.40 1.44 4.65
CA ASN A 76 -14.29 2.09 3.35
C ASN A 76 -13.43 1.29 2.39
N THR A 77 -13.57 1.58 1.12
CA THR A 77 -12.89 0.86 0.04
C THR A 77 -12.18 1.85 -0.88
N VAL A 78 -10.96 1.52 -1.27
CA VAL A 78 -10.17 2.31 -2.22
C VAL A 78 -9.86 1.45 -3.43
N GLU A 79 -10.05 2.02 -4.61
CA GLU A 79 -9.69 1.35 -5.86
C GLU A 79 -8.21 1.49 -6.13
N ILE A 80 -7.57 0.38 -6.47
CA ILE A 80 -6.14 0.29 -6.72
C ILE A 80 -5.91 -0.05 -8.19
N LYS A 81 -4.99 0.67 -8.80
CA LYS A 81 -4.54 0.40 -10.17
C LYS A 81 -3.05 0.07 -10.12
N TYR A 82 -2.68 -1.08 -10.65
CA TYR A 82 -1.32 -1.57 -10.64
C TYR A 82 -0.92 -2.11 -12.00
N ILE A 83 0.25 -1.71 -12.47
CA ILE A 83 0.83 -2.25 -13.70
C ILE A 83 2.09 -3.01 -13.30
N GLY A 84 2.12 -4.30 -13.55
CA GLY A 84 3.25 -5.14 -13.20
C GLY A 84 2.85 -6.57 -12.89
N ILE A 85 3.75 -7.27 -12.22
CA ILE A 85 3.56 -8.67 -11.84
C ILE A 85 3.16 -8.73 -10.37
N LEU A 86 2.02 -9.37 -10.09
CA LEU A 86 1.57 -9.55 -8.72
C LEU A 86 2.37 -10.65 -8.00
N PRO A 87 2.53 -10.54 -6.67
CA PRO A 87 3.09 -11.66 -5.89
C PRO A 87 2.26 -12.94 -6.08
N ASP A 88 2.92 -14.09 -6.02
CA ASP A 88 2.26 -15.39 -6.18
C ASP A 88 1.17 -15.64 -5.16
N LEU A 89 1.33 -15.06 -3.96
CA LEU A 89 0.37 -15.23 -2.86
C LEU A 89 -0.78 -14.23 -2.88
N PHE A 90 -0.83 -13.35 -3.89
CA PHE A 90 -1.89 -12.35 -4.00
C PHE A 90 -3.21 -13.00 -4.39
N LYS A 91 -4.23 -12.80 -3.59
CA LYS A 91 -5.57 -13.33 -3.84
C LYS A 91 -6.63 -12.55 -3.06
N GLU A 92 -7.88 -12.77 -3.41
CA GLU A 92 -9.01 -12.15 -2.75
C GLU A 92 -9.07 -12.52 -1.28
N GLY A 93 -9.52 -11.58 -0.45
CA GLY A 93 -9.62 -11.75 0.99
C GLY A 93 -8.31 -11.67 1.75
N GLN A 94 -7.20 -11.52 1.05
CA GLN A 94 -5.89 -11.47 1.67
C GLN A 94 -5.50 -10.06 2.09
N GLY A 95 -4.73 -9.95 3.17
CA GLY A 95 -4.12 -8.69 3.58
C GLY A 95 -2.98 -8.30 2.65
N VAL A 96 -3.00 -7.08 2.15
CA VAL A 96 -1.96 -6.56 1.27
C VAL A 96 -1.56 -5.15 1.70
N ILE A 97 -0.34 -4.78 1.32
CA ILE A 97 0.15 -3.41 1.43
C ILE A 97 0.52 -2.95 0.02
N VAL A 98 -0.03 -1.83 -0.40
CA VAL A 98 0.32 -1.21 -1.67
C VAL A 98 1.05 0.09 -1.43
N GLU A 99 2.05 0.36 -2.25
CA GLU A 99 2.87 1.56 -2.19
C GLU A 99 2.73 2.31 -3.50
N GLY A 100 2.47 3.60 -3.42
CA GLY A 100 2.31 4.44 -4.61
C GLY A 100 1.72 5.80 -4.28
N PHE A 101 0.90 6.32 -5.18
CA PHE A 101 0.35 7.67 -5.08
C PHE A 101 -1.17 7.63 -5.17
N PHE A 102 -1.82 8.39 -4.29
CA PHE A 102 -3.26 8.52 -4.31
C PHE A 102 -3.67 9.71 -5.18
N ILE A 103 -4.54 9.45 -6.15
CA ILE A 103 -5.10 10.48 -7.02
C ILE A 103 -6.50 10.80 -6.53
N LYS A 104 -6.63 11.88 -5.78
CA LYS A 104 -7.89 12.23 -5.11
C LYS A 104 -9.03 12.54 -6.06
N ASP A 105 -8.76 13.21 -7.17
CA ASP A 105 -9.78 13.58 -8.15
C ASP A 105 -10.50 12.36 -8.74
N GLU A 106 -9.78 11.25 -8.86
CA GLU A 106 -10.32 10.00 -9.40
C GLU A 106 -10.66 8.98 -8.32
N ASN A 107 -10.26 9.25 -7.07
CA ASN A 107 -10.35 8.31 -5.94
C ASN A 107 -9.68 6.96 -6.24
N ILE A 108 -8.59 7.00 -6.99
CA ILE A 108 -7.81 5.83 -7.35
C ILE A 108 -6.40 5.93 -6.76
N PHE A 109 -5.91 4.84 -6.20
CA PHE A 109 -4.54 4.73 -5.75
C PHE A 109 -3.70 4.06 -6.84
N ASN A 110 -2.76 4.81 -7.39
CA ASN A 110 -1.87 4.31 -8.43
C ASN A 110 -0.69 3.60 -7.76
N ALA A 111 -0.77 2.28 -7.66
CA ALA A 111 0.23 1.48 -6.98
C ALA A 111 1.46 1.27 -7.86
N LYS A 112 2.63 1.41 -7.26
CA LYS A 112 3.91 1.11 -7.88
C LYS A 112 4.47 -0.22 -7.37
N LYS A 113 4.02 -0.65 -6.19
CA LYS A 113 4.47 -1.89 -5.57
C LYS A 113 3.32 -2.51 -4.78
N VAL A 114 3.17 -3.81 -4.88
CA VAL A 114 2.17 -4.58 -4.14
C VAL A 114 2.88 -5.64 -3.33
N LEU A 115 2.60 -5.66 -2.02
CA LEU A 115 3.17 -6.64 -1.09
C LEU A 115 2.03 -7.41 -0.44
N ALA A 116 2.04 -8.73 -0.61
CA ALA A 116 1.09 -9.58 0.08
C ALA A 116 1.59 -9.79 1.52
N LYS A 117 0.72 -9.57 2.50
CA LYS A 117 1.05 -9.74 3.93
C LYS A 117 1.12 -11.19 4.35
N HIS A 118 1.29 -12.10 3.45
CA HIS A 118 1.31 -13.51 3.79
C HIS A 118 2.72 -14.06 3.70
N ASP A 119 3.34 -14.25 4.86
CA ASP A 119 4.55 -15.05 4.99
C ASP A 119 4.08 -16.52 5.05
N GLU A 120 4.74 -17.40 4.33
CA GLU A 120 4.43 -18.84 4.32
C GLU A 120 4.41 -19.44 5.72
N ASN A 121 5.16 -18.85 6.64
CA ASN A 121 5.24 -19.27 8.02
C ASN A 121 4.27 -18.52 8.94
N TYR A 122 3.51 -17.56 8.41
CA TYR A 122 2.58 -16.81 9.22
C TYR A 122 1.27 -17.57 9.37
N ILE A 123 0.95 -17.91 10.60
CA ILE A 123 -0.34 -18.52 10.93
C ILE A 123 -1.13 -17.47 11.72
N PRO A 124 -2.33 -17.08 11.26
CA PRO A 124 -3.17 -16.13 12.01
C PRO A 124 -3.40 -16.63 13.45
N PRO A 125 -3.46 -15.72 14.43
CA PRO A 125 -3.65 -16.12 15.84
C PRO A 125 -4.86 -17.02 16.09
N GLU A 126 -5.94 -16.80 15.36
CA GLU A 126 -7.17 -17.60 15.46
C GLU A 126 -6.94 -19.06 15.06
N VAL A 127 -6.20 -19.27 13.97
CA VAL A 127 -5.86 -20.61 13.48
C VAL A 127 -4.84 -21.28 14.41
N LYS A 128 -3.90 -20.49 14.92
CA LYS A 128 -2.86 -20.97 15.83
C LYS A 128 -3.46 -21.57 17.12
N ASN A 129 -4.52 -20.96 17.63
CA ASN A 129 -5.22 -21.48 18.80
C ASN A 129 -5.92 -22.80 18.50
N LEU A 130 -6.51 -22.95 17.32
CA LEU A 130 -7.15 -24.18 16.89
C LEU A 130 -6.15 -25.34 16.75
N LEU A 131 -4.94 -25.05 16.29
CA LEU A 131 -3.89 -26.05 16.14
C LEU A 131 -3.34 -26.54 17.49
N LYS A 132 -3.45 -25.74 18.54
CA LYS A 132 -3.00 -26.13 19.89
C LYS A 132 -3.97 -27.07 20.60
N GLU A 133 -5.23 -27.10 20.18
CA GLU A 133 -6.27 -27.96 20.76
C GLU A 133 -6.25 -29.39 20.17
N HIS A 134 -5.48 -29.61 19.16
CA HIS A 134 -5.26 -30.87 18.49
C HIS A 134 -3.79 -31.29 18.61
#